data_482aadfd47c24fdfb27536ed11e2a846
#
_entry.id   482aadfd47c24fdfb27536ed11e2a846
#
_cell.length_a   1.000
_cell.length_b   1.000
_cell.length_c   1.000
_cell.angle_alpha   90.00
_cell.angle_beta   90.00
_cell.angle_gamma   90.00
#
_symmetry.space_group_name_H-M   'P 1'
#
loop_
_entity.id
_entity.type
_entity.pdbx_description
1 polymer ?
#
loop_
_entity_poly.entity_id
_entity_poly.type
_entity_poly.pdbx_seq_one_letter_code
_entity_poly.pdbx_strand_id
1 'polypeptide(L)'
;MKINTIATLGVLCTALAAGSCCRQTPRTTETLPAAAAVVLQDYGTEPTVLNIESYTLGNENFRTVLWTGNNLQVTLMTTPVGGDVGLEQHMGIDQFLRIEEGMAQVMMGDSQDKLDFVRDVEDDYAIFVPAGKWHNIVNKGDKPLKLYSIYAPAEHPHGTVHKTQQEAMEAEHAH
;
A
#
# COMPACT_ATOMS: atom_id res chain seq x y z
N MET A 1 -64.88 -61.07 27.94
CA MET A 1 -64.37 -59.92 27.25
C MET A 1 -63.39 -59.30 28.22
N LYS A 2 -62.09 -59.61 28.04
CA LYS A 2 -60.99 -59.16 28.95
C LYS A 2 -60.23 -58.02 28.33
N ILE A 3 -60.19 -56.90 29.00
CA ILE A 3 -59.46 -55.72 28.58
C ILE A 3 -58.12 -55.78 29.32
N ASN A 4 -57.02 -55.88 28.55
CA ASN A 4 -55.66 -55.82 29.07
C ASN A 4 -55.18 -54.33 29.04
N THR A 5 -54.83 -53.83 30.23
CA THR A 5 -54.20 -52.55 30.42
C THR A 5 -52.69 -52.69 30.33
N ILE A 6 -52.09 -52.08 29.38
CA ILE A 6 -50.60 -52.01 29.23
C ILE A 6 -50.13 -50.78 29.96
N ALA A 7 -49.30 -50.99 30.99
CA ALA A 7 -48.61 -49.89 31.69
C ALA A 7 -47.36 -49.45 30.90
N THR A 8 -47.32 -48.20 30.52
CA THR A 8 -46.16 -47.60 29.85
C THR A 8 -45.22 -47.01 30.90
N LEU A 9 -44.03 -47.59 30.99
CA LEU A 9 -42.96 -47.14 31.88
C LEU A 9 -42.24 -45.99 31.21
N GLY A 10 -42.37 -44.77 31.73
CA GLY A 10 -41.67 -43.61 31.26
C GLY A 10 -40.22 -43.54 31.76
N VAL A 11 -39.27 -43.59 30.87
CA VAL A 11 -37.85 -43.36 31.16
C VAL A 11 -37.58 -41.85 31.13
N LEU A 12 -37.25 -41.28 32.28
CA LEU A 12 -36.86 -39.90 32.43
C LEU A 12 -35.36 -39.74 32.13
N CYS A 13 -35.02 -39.34 30.92
CA CYS A 13 -33.63 -38.93 30.55
C CYS A 13 -33.35 -37.53 31.05
N THR A 14 -32.59 -37.40 32.13
CA THR A 14 -32.03 -36.14 32.57
C THR A 14 -30.77 -35.81 31.72
N ALA A 15 -30.89 -34.89 30.76
CA ALA A 15 -29.78 -34.36 30.01
C ALA A 15 -29.03 -33.34 30.88
N LEU A 16 -27.82 -33.68 31.33
CA LEU A 16 -26.88 -32.68 31.87
C LEU A 16 -26.32 -31.86 30.73
N ALA A 17 -26.77 -30.61 30.60
CA ALA A 17 -26.15 -29.61 29.75
C ALA A 17 -24.88 -29.09 30.44
N ALA A 18 -23.71 -29.61 30.05
CA ALA A 18 -22.44 -29.02 30.40
C ALA A 18 -22.24 -27.71 29.56
N GLY A 19 -22.66 -26.59 30.13
CA GLY A 19 -22.41 -25.27 29.57
C GLY A 19 -20.93 -24.95 29.63
N SER A 20 -20.22 -25.15 28.50
CA SER A 20 -18.85 -24.66 28.31
C SER A 20 -18.91 -23.15 28.24
N CYS A 21 -18.71 -22.47 29.38
CA CYS A 21 -18.61 -21.04 29.46
C CYS A 21 -17.25 -20.62 28.87
N CYS A 22 -17.26 -20.33 27.55
CA CYS A 22 -16.11 -19.71 26.88
C CYS A 22 -15.93 -18.30 27.46
N ARG A 23 -15.05 -18.15 28.45
CA ARG A 23 -14.65 -16.84 28.96
C ARG A 23 -13.94 -16.09 27.81
N GLN A 24 -14.65 -15.24 27.12
CA GLN A 24 -14.03 -14.23 26.29
C GLN A 24 -13.31 -13.26 27.23
N THR A 25 -11.98 -13.32 27.23
CA THR A 25 -11.15 -12.25 27.80
C THR A 25 -11.48 -10.97 27.04
N PRO A 26 -11.79 -9.85 27.73
CA PRO A 26 -11.98 -8.60 27.04
C PRO A 26 -10.69 -8.26 26.30
N ARG A 27 -10.78 -8.13 24.98
CA ARG A 27 -9.69 -7.61 24.15
C ARG A 27 -9.51 -6.14 24.58
N THR A 28 -8.47 -5.87 25.35
CA THR A 28 -8.04 -4.49 25.63
C THR A 28 -7.79 -3.84 24.27
N THR A 29 -8.62 -2.92 23.87
CA THR A 29 -8.30 -1.99 22.80
C THR A 29 -7.15 -1.12 23.31
N GLU A 30 -5.90 -1.54 23.04
CA GLU A 30 -4.79 -0.63 23.12
C GLU A 30 -5.08 0.49 22.12
N THR A 31 -5.37 1.67 22.64
CA THR A 31 -5.41 2.89 21.86
C THR A 31 -4.02 3.05 21.29
N LEU A 32 -3.90 2.95 19.96
CA LEU A 32 -2.64 3.27 19.29
C LEU A 32 -2.21 4.66 19.77
N PRO A 33 -0.95 4.86 20.17
CA PRO A 33 -0.46 6.16 20.60
C PRO A 33 -0.75 7.19 19.49
N ALA A 34 -1.09 8.43 19.89
CA ALA A 34 -1.26 9.53 18.95
C ALA A 34 -0.10 9.53 17.96
N ALA A 35 -0.43 9.66 16.66
CA ALA A 35 0.52 9.53 15.57
C ALA A 35 1.81 10.29 15.91
N ALA A 36 2.89 9.54 16.14
CA ALA A 36 4.22 10.11 16.30
C ALA A 36 4.53 10.93 15.04
N ALA A 37 5.18 12.08 15.20
CA ALA A 37 5.57 12.90 14.06
C ALA A 37 6.36 12.03 13.07
N VAL A 38 5.94 12.07 11.80
CA VAL A 38 6.60 11.32 10.71
C VAL A 38 8.01 11.86 10.53
N VAL A 39 9.01 10.98 10.63
CA VAL A 39 10.42 11.30 10.33
C VAL A 39 10.76 10.70 8.99
N LEU A 40 10.91 11.54 7.95
CA LEU A 40 11.23 11.12 6.60
C LEU A 40 12.74 10.84 6.48
N GLN A 41 13.11 9.57 6.48
CA GLN A 41 14.48 9.07 6.27
C GLN A 41 14.42 7.67 5.65
N ASP A 42 15.51 7.19 5.08
CA ASP A 42 15.64 5.80 4.67
C ASP A 42 15.96 4.90 5.87
N TYR A 43 15.03 4.04 6.26
CA TYR A 43 15.14 3.12 7.38
C TYR A 43 15.82 1.79 7.02
N GLY A 44 16.09 1.55 5.73
CA GLY A 44 16.74 0.29 5.30
C GLY A 44 18.20 0.22 5.77
N THR A 45 18.68 -0.94 6.09
CA THR A 45 18.18 -2.32 5.93
C THR A 45 17.54 -2.91 7.21
N GLU A 46 17.23 -2.06 8.20
CA GLU A 46 16.76 -2.53 9.50
C GLU A 46 15.29 -3.00 9.43
N PRO A 47 14.89 -3.99 10.24
CA PRO A 47 13.49 -4.37 10.40
C PRO A 47 12.65 -3.16 10.83
N THR A 48 11.65 -2.80 10.04
CA THR A 48 10.87 -1.58 10.25
C THR A 48 9.37 -1.86 10.15
N VAL A 49 8.60 -1.28 11.07
CA VAL A 49 7.14 -1.28 11.05
C VAL A 49 6.66 0.16 11.19
N LEU A 50 5.91 0.63 10.23
CA LEU A 50 5.39 1.99 10.20
C LEU A 50 4.00 2.04 9.55
N ASN A 51 3.26 3.13 9.77
CA ASN A 51 2.02 3.38 9.05
C ASN A 51 2.36 4.05 7.71
N ILE A 52 2.35 3.27 6.63
CA ILE A 52 2.79 3.74 5.30
C ILE A 52 1.92 4.89 4.78
N GLU A 53 0.62 4.87 5.04
CA GLU A 53 -0.31 5.95 4.69
C GLU A 53 0.12 7.26 5.37
N SER A 54 0.35 7.24 6.70
CA SER A 54 0.78 8.44 7.43
C SER A 54 2.09 9.01 6.90
N TYR A 55 3.04 8.15 6.51
CA TYR A 55 4.31 8.57 5.92
C TYR A 55 4.12 9.14 4.51
N THR A 56 3.26 8.52 3.70
CA THR A 56 2.95 8.99 2.35
C THR A 56 2.24 10.34 2.37
N LEU A 57 1.22 10.48 3.23
CA LEU A 57 0.49 11.74 3.39
C LEU A 57 1.37 12.85 3.99
N GLY A 58 2.31 12.50 4.87
CA GLY A 58 3.28 13.43 5.47
C GLY A 58 4.44 13.83 4.55
N ASN A 59 4.63 13.18 3.40
CA ASN A 59 5.68 13.53 2.46
C ASN A 59 5.27 14.74 1.62
N GLU A 60 6.17 15.73 1.50
CA GLU A 60 6.00 16.91 0.65
C GLU A 60 7.04 16.98 -0.49
N ASN A 61 8.00 16.04 -0.50
CA ASN A 61 9.02 15.97 -1.54
C ASN A 61 8.48 15.24 -2.78
N PHE A 62 9.00 15.60 -3.94
CA PHE A 62 8.73 14.85 -5.16
C PHE A 62 9.07 13.37 -5.01
N ARG A 63 10.26 13.05 -4.43
CA ARG A 63 10.68 11.67 -4.14
C ARG A 63 11.44 11.63 -2.81
N THR A 64 11.06 10.68 -1.95
CA THR A 64 11.79 10.36 -0.72
C THR A 64 11.93 8.85 -0.61
N VAL A 65 13.15 8.32 -0.60
CA VAL A 65 13.38 6.92 -0.29
C VAL A 65 13.13 6.70 1.19
N LEU A 66 12.25 5.73 1.49
CA LEU A 66 11.82 5.43 2.85
C LEU A 66 12.48 4.19 3.43
N TRP A 67 12.72 3.19 2.60
CA TRP A 67 13.36 1.94 3.00
C TRP A 67 14.05 1.26 1.82
N THR A 68 15.33 0.90 2.00
CA THR A 68 16.12 0.22 0.96
C THR A 68 16.67 -1.09 1.49
N GLY A 69 16.27 -2.19 0.87
CA GLY A 69 16.79 -3.53 1.12
C GLY A 69 17.58 -4.09 -0.07
N ASN A 70 17.96 -5.36 0.00
CA ASN A 70 18.72 -6.00 -1.07
C ASN A 70 17.90 -6.21 -2.38
N ASN A 71 16.61 -6.45 -2.26
CA ASN A 71 15.75 -6.84 -3.37
C ASN A 71 14.46 -6.00 -3.48
N LEU A 72 14.34 -4.98 -2.65
CA LEU A 72 13.14 -4.15 -2.60
C LEU A 72 13.51 -2.76 -2.07
N GLN A 73 12.86 -1.75 -2.62
CA GLN A 73 12.94 -0.37 -2.14
C GLN A 73 11.56 0.26 -2.09
N VAL A 74 11.29 1.01 -1.03
CA VAL A 74 10.05 1.79 -0.87
C VAL A 74 10.36 3.26 -0.99
N THR A 75 9.63 3.97 -1.84
CA THR A 75 9.73 5.42 -2.00
C THR A 75 8.36 6.08 -1.81
N LEU A 76 8.38 7.31 -1.35
CA LEU A 76 7.21 8.19 -1.24
C LEU A 76 7.32 9.25 -2.33
N MET A 77 6.20 9.60 -2.94
CA MET A 77 6.16 10.66 -3.96
C MET A 77 4.98 11.60 -3.75
N THR A 78 5.24 12.88 -4.06
CA THR A 78 4.20 13.91 -4.10
C THR A 78 4.35 14.70 -5.39
N THR A 79 3.29 14.70 -6.21
CA THR A 79 3.26 15.50 -7.45
C THR A 79 2.22 16.62 -7.35
N PRO A 80 2.54 17.85 -7.75
CA PRO A 80 1.60 18.97 -7.72
C PRO A 80 0.44 18.75 -8.69
N VAL A 81 -0.60 19.58 -8.58
CA VAL A 81 -1.72 19.60 -9.54
C VAL A 81 -1.20 19.80 -10.96
N GLY A 82 -1.60 18.93 -11.87
CA GLY A 82 -1.15 18.92 -13.26
C GLY A 82 0.28 18.43 -13.49
N GLY A 83 1.00 18.09 -12.41
CA GLY A 83 2.31 17.44 -12.51
C GLY A 83 2.21 15.94 -12.75
N ASP A 84 3.35 15.28 -12.88
CA ASP A 84 3.43 13.84 -13.12
C ASP A 84 4.67 13.21 -12.46
N VAL A 85 4.78 11.89 -12.49
CA VAL A 85 5.97 11.17 -12.00
C VAL A 85 7.13 11.20 -12.98
N GLY A 86 6.89 11.59 -14.24
CA GLY A 86 7.81 11.51 -15.37
C GLY A 86 7.51 10.30 -16.27
N LEU A 87 7.78 10.45 -17.57
CA LEU A 87 7.73 9.34 -18.50
C LEU A 87 9.00 8.50 -18.35
N GLU A 88 8.86 7.32 -17.78
CA GLU A 88 10.00 6.47 -17.41
C GLU A 88 9.82 5.01 -17.82
N GLN A 89 10.94 4.27 -17.84
CA GLN A 89 11.00 2.83 -18.11
C GLN A 89 12.08 2.22 -17.22
N HIS A 90 11.73 1.19 -16.45
CA HIS A 90 12.68 0.47 -15.61
C HIS A 90 12.99 -0.91 -16.20
N MET A 91 14.20 -1.09 -16.73
CA MET A 91 14.63 -2.36 -17.32
C MET A 91 15.01 -3.36 -16.22
N GLY A 92 14.24 -4.47 -16.13
CA GLY A 92 14.51 -5.52 -15.12
C GLY A 92 14.01 -5.23 -13.71
N ILE A 93 13.17 -4.22 -13.55
CA ILE A 93 12.56 -3.83 -12.27
C ILE A 93 11.04 -3.85 -12.43
N ASP A 94 10.36 -4.68 -11.65
CA ASP A 94 8.93 -4.55 -11.47
C ASP A 94 8.64 -3.44 -10.45
N GLN A 95 7.61 -2.66 -10.72
CA GLN A 95 7.22 -1.57 -9.85
C GLN A 95 5.75 -1.71 -9.43
N PHE A 96 5.51 -1.54 -8.14
CA PHE A 96 4.18 -1.40 -7.57
C PHE A 96 4.01 0.03 -7.07
N LEU A 97 2.87 0.66 -7.34
CA LEU A 97 2.52 1.95 -6.77
C LEU A 97 1.12 1.87 -6.16
N ARG A 98 0.91 2.64 -5.09
CA ARG A 98 -0.42 2.83 -4.51
C ARG A 98 -0.66 4.30 -4.24
N ILE A 99 -1.84 4.76 -4.61
CA ILE A 99 -2.29 6.12 -4.36
C ILE A 99 -2.90 6.17 -2.96
N GLU A 100 -2.46 7.14 -2.16
CA GLU A 100 -2.96 7.42 -0.80
C GLU A 100 -3.75 8.73 -0.75
N GLU A 101 -3.62 9.58 -1.77
CA GLU A 101 -4.41 10.80 -1.91
C GLU A 101 -4.37 11.31 -3.34
N GLY A 102 -5.53 11.77 -3.83
CA GLY A 102 -5.65 12.46 -5.12
C GLY A 102 -6.24 11.58 -6.22
N MET A 103 -6.21 12.11 -7.44
CA MET A 103 -6.69 11.46 -8.66
C MET A 103 -5.62 11.54 -9.72
N ALA A 104 -5.42 10.46 -10.46
CA ALA A 104 -4.41 10.40 -11.50
C ALA A 104 -4.90 9.66 -12.74
N GLN A 105 -4.20 9.91 -13.85
CA GLN A 105 -4.28 9.08 -15.05
C GLN A 105 -2.97 8.31 -15.19
N VAL A 106 -3.09 6.99 -15.20
CA VAL A 106 -1.99 6.04 -15.46
C VAL A 106 -1.95 5.74 -16.95
N MET A 107 -0.77 5.85 -17.54
CA MET A 107 -0.52 5.49 -18.93
C MET A 107 0.66 4.52 -18.99
N MET A 108 0.50 3.41 -19.74
CA MET A 108 1.58 2.42 -19.94
C MET A 108 1.58 1.91 -21.39
N GLY A 109 2.75 1.49 -21.86
CA GLY A 109 2.89 0.94 -23.19
C GLY A 109 4.24 0.30 -23.47
N ASP A 110 4.40 -0.24 -24.68
CA ASP A 110 5.64 -0.90 -25.12
C ASP A 110 6.70 0.08 -25.64
N SER A 111 6.29 1.32 -25.93
CA SER A 111 7.21 2.39 -26.35
C SER A 111 6.74 3.74 -25.80
N GLN A 112 7.66 4.69 -25.67
CA GLN A 112 7.36 6.03 -25.19
C GLN A 112 6.30 6.78 -26.03
N ASP A 113 6.21 6.47 -27.32
CA ASP A 113 5.27 7.09 -28.25
C ASP A 113 3.92 6.35 -28.32
N LYS A 114 3.79 5.23 -27.60
CA LYS A 114 2.57 4.41 -27.61
C LYS A 114 2.24 3.87 -26.24
N LEU A 115 1.56 4.71 -25.45
CA LEU A 115 1.04 4.38 -24.11
C LEU A 115 -0.46 4.06 -24.23
N ASP A 116 -0.81 2.91 -24.77
CA ASP A 116 -2.19 2.54 -25.10
C ASP A 116 -2.99 1.93 -23.95
N PHE A 117 -2.33 1.56 -22.85
CA PHE A 117 -3.01 1.24 -21.60
C PHE A 117 -3.23 2.53 -20.83
N VAL A 118 -4.47 3.04 -20.77
CA VAL A 118 -4.82 4.28 -20.06
C VAL A 118 -5.93 3.98 -19.06
N ARG A 119 -5.74 4.39 -17.80
CA ARG A 119 -6.71 4.24 -16.71
C ARG A 119 -6.71 5.47 -15.81
N ASP A 120 -7.90 5.93 -15.44
CA ASP A 120 -8.07 6.88 -14.36
C ASP A 120 -8.14 6.11 -13.03
N VAL A 121 -7.48 6.65 -12.03
CA VAL A 121 -7.29 6.03 -10.70
C VAL A 121 -7.41 7.09 -9.62
N GLU A 122 -7.72 6.67 -8.40
CA GLU A 122 -7.87 7.53 -7.24
C GLU A 122 -7.30 6.86 -5.99
N ASP A 123 -7.53 7.41 -4.83
CA ASP A 123 -7.17 6.86 -3.53
C ASP A 123 -7.50 5.35 -3.43
N ASP A 124 -6.64 4.59 -2.76
CA ASP A 124 -6.71 3.13 -2.61
C ASP A 124 -6.41 2.28 -3.87
N TYR A 125 -6.17 2.89 -5.03
CA TYR A 125 -5.82 2.13 -6.24
C TYR A 125 -4.36 1.65 -6.23
N ALA A 126 -4.20 0.38 -6.58
CA ALA A 126 -2.90 -0.26 -6.82
C ALA A 126 -2.57 -0.27 -8.31
N ILE A 127 -1.33 0.07 -8.65
CA ILE A 127 -0.80 0.13 -10.00
C ILE A 127 0.39 -0.83 -10.08
N PHE A 128 0.38 -1.74 -11.05
CA PHE A 128 1.46 -2.69 -11.28
C PHE A 128 2.11 -2.37 -12.63
N VAL A 129 3.39 -2.05 -12.61
CA VAL A 129 4.19 -1.76 -13.80
C VAL A 129 5.19 -2.90 -14.01
N PRO A 130 4.97 -3.76 -15.02
CA PRO A 130 5.93 -4.81 -15.34
C PRO A 130 7.26 -4.22 -15.84
N ALA A 131 8.36 -4.89 -15.55
CA ALA A 131 9.69 -4.55 -16.04
C ALA A 131 9.68 -4.28 -17.55
N GLY A 132 10.33 -3.20 -17.97
CA GLY A 132 10.45 -2.80 -19.38
C GLY A 132 9.22 -2.11 -19.97
N LYS A 133 8.18 -1.81 -19.19
CA LYS A 133 7.05 -1.00 -19.67
C LYS A 133 7.34 0.49 -19.51
N TRP A 134 7.15 1.24 -20.59
CA TRP A 134 7.04 2.68 -20.51
C TRP A 134 5.79 3.07 -19.75
N HIS A 135 5.91 4.03 -18.85
CA HIS A 135 4.77 4.46 -18.04
C HIS A 135 4.89 5.91 -17.58
N ASN A 136 3.75 6.51 -17.30
CA ASN A 136 3.63 7.80 -16.60
C ASN A 136 2.36 7.82 -15.75
N ILE A 137 2.39 8.58 -14.67
CA ILE A 137 1.24 8.81 -13.79
C ILE A 137 1.09 10.33 -13.66
N VAL A 138 0.02 10.85 -14.22
CA VAL A 138 -0.27 12.28 -14.29
C VAL A 138 -1.33 12.65 -13.26
N ASN A 139 -1.04 13.61 -12.40
CA ASN A 139 -2.03 14.16 -11.47
C ASN A 139 -3.15 14.90 -12.25
N LYS A 140 -4.36 14.36 -12.19
CA LYS A 140 -5.57 14.93 -12.82
C LYS A 140 -6.54 15.54 -11.81
N GLY A 141 -6.20 15.46 -10.52
CA GLY A 141 -7.01 16.02 -9.45
C GLY A 141 -6.80 17.52 -9.25
N ASP A 142 -7.45 18.05 -8.25
CA ASP A 142 -7.41 19.45 -7.82
C ASP A 142 -6.54 19.68 -6.59
N LYS A 143 -5.86 18.63 -6.11
CA LYS A 143 -4.91 18.63 -5.00
C LYS A 143 -3.65 17.83 -5.35
N PRO A 144 -2.56 17.95 -4.55
CA PRO A 144 -1.38 17.13 -4.76
C PRO A 144 -1.74 15.64 -4.76
N LEU A 145 -1.11 14.89 -5.67
CA LEU A 145 -1.19 13.44 -5.71
C LEU A 145 -0.12 12.89 -4.78
N LYS A 146 -0.51 12.06 -3.82
CA LYS A 146 0.39 11.40 -2.89
C LYS A 146 0.33 9.91 -3.06
N LEU A 147 1.47 9.28 -3.28
CA LEU A 147 1.57 7.86 -3.52
C LEU A 147 2.88 7.30 -2.91
N TYR A 148 2.91 5.99 -2.68
CA TYR A 148 4.17 5.30 -2.48
C TYR A 148 4.43 4.32 -3.60
N SER A 149 5.71 4.06 -3.85
CA SER A 149 6.17 3.11 -4.85
C SER A 149 7.08 2.07 -4.21
N ILE A 150 7.00 0.85 -4.73
CA ILE A 150 7.88 -0.27 -4.37
C ILE A 150 8.58 -0.72 -5.65
N TYR A 151 9.90 -0.66 -5.66
CA TYR A 151 10.75 -1.17 -6.72
C TYR A 151 11.35 -2.53 -6.34
N ALA A 152 11.40 -3.46 -7.25
CA ALA A 152 11.99 -4.78 -7.05
C ALA A 152 12.84 -5.18 -8.28
N PRO A 153 14.18 -5.08 -8.17
CA PRO A 153 15.01 -4.59 -7.06
C PRO A 153 14.98 -3.07 -6.86
N ALA A 154 15.85 -2.56 -5.96
CA ALA A 154 15.98 -1.12 -5.69
C ALA A 154 16.41 -0.34 -6.94
N GLU A 155 15.80 0.83 -7.17
CA GLU A 155 16.05 1.72 -8.31
C GLU A 155 16.97 2.89 -7.94
N HIS A 156 16.79 3.47 -6.75
CA HIS A 156 17.48 4.69 -6.38
C HIS A 156 18.58 4.43 -5.33
N PRO A 157 19.62 5.28 -5.26
CA PRO A 157 20.59 5.23 -4.17
C PRO A 157 19.91 5.33 -2.80
N HIS A 158 20.48 4.66 -1.79
CA HIS A 158 20.03 4.73 -0.40
C HIS A 158 19.95 6.19 0.06
N GLY A 159 18.85 6.55 0.73
CA GLY A 159 18.65 7.88 1.31
C GLY A 159 18.34 8.99 0.30
N THR A 160 18.03 8.66 -0.97
CA THR A 160 17.67 9.66 -1.98
C THR A 160 16.47 10.49 -1.54
N VAL A 161 16.62 11.82 -1.64
CA VAL A 161 15.55 12.81 -1.44
C VAL A 161 15.65 13.84 -2.56
N HIS A 162 14.59 14.00 -3.34
CA HIS A 162 14.43 15.06 -4.33
C HIS A 162 13.20 15.89 -3.96
N LYS A 163 13.40 17.18 -3.74
CA LYS A 163 12.29 18.07 -3.37
C LYS A 163 11.37 18.36 -4.55
N THR A 164 11.93 18.38 -5.75
CA THR A 164 11.24 18.70 -6.99
C THR A 164 11.51 17.65 -8.07
N GLN A 165 10.63 17.55 -9.07
CA GLN A 165 10.84 16.71 -10.24
C GLN A 165 12.12 17.12 -10.99
N GLN A 166 12.41 18.43 -11.06
CA GLN A 166 13.62 18.93 -11.71
C GLN A 166 14.90 18.40 -11.04
N GLU A 167 14.97 18.40 -9.70
CA GLU A 167 16.10 17.81 -8.96
C GLU A 167 16.27 16.33 -9.28
N ALA A 168 15.15 15.57 -9.42
CA ALA A 168 15.20 14.16 -9.79
C ALA A 168 15.78 13.97 -11.19
N MET A 169 15.29 14.73 -12.18
CA MET A 169 15.77 14.66 -13.57
C MET A 169 17.26 15.05 -13.69
N GLU A 170 17.69 16.08 -12.97
CA GLU A 170 19.11 16.50 -12.96
C GLU A 170 20.02 15.41 -12.37
N ALA A 171 19.56 14.71 -11.31
CA ALA A 171 20.30 13.61 -10.71
C ALA A 171 20.42 12.39 -11.64
N GLU A 172 19.37 12.06 -12.39
CA GLU A 172 19.35 10.95 -13.36
C GLU A 172 20.28 11.21 -14.55
N HIS A 173 20.42 12.47 -14.99
CA HIS A 173 21.34 12.86 -16.07
C HIS A 173 22.81 12.96 -15.65
N ALA A 174 23.12 12.95 -14.35
CA ALA A 174 24.47 13.03 -13.81
C ALA A 174 25.18 11.67 -13.68
N HIS A 175 24.49 10.57 -13.98
CA HIS A 175 24.98 9.19 -13.94
C HIS A 175 24.97 8.55 -15.33
#